data_8b969ac0123fe0d5979b827d00ed497a
#
_entry.id   8b969ac0123fe0d5979b827d00ed497a
#
_cell.length_a   1.000
_cell.length_b   1.000
_cell.length_c   1.000
_cell.angle_alpha   90.00
_cell.angle_beta   90.00
_cell.angle_gamma   90.00
#
_symmetry.space_group_name_H-M   'P 1'
#
loop_
_entity.id
_entity.type
_entity.pdbx_description
1 polymer ?
#
loop_
_entity_poly.entity_id
_entity_poly.type
_entity_poly.pdbx_seq_one_letter_code
_entity_poly.pdbx_strand_id
1 'polypeptide(L)'
;MRSVKVYQEAWPLHSPFVIARGSRSEAVVVVVELEEDGVRAVGECTPYPRYGESVASVMAQIMTVVPQLEAGLDRAGLQKLLPAGAARNAVDCALWDLDARRAGDTLEAYLQVTLPEQHTTAQTVVLGAPEQMASNAALLWEKGARLLKIKLDDTFITERMVAIRGAVPEATLIVDANESWHAEGLAARCQLLADLGVQMLEQPLPASDDRALENFIHPLPICADESCHTRSSLKTLAGRYEMINIKLDKTGGLTEALALARQATEDGFGLMLGCMLCTSRAIGAALPLIPQMRFTDLDGPTWLAVDVEPPLRFTPGQLYLHSDVGPQLSSS
;
A
#
# COMPACT_ATOMS: atom_id res chain seq x y z
N MET A 1 32.05 -3.23 -8.75
CA MET A 1 31.89 -3.30 -7.27
C MET A 1 30.65 -2.52 -6.94
N ARG A 2 29.76 -3.08 -6.09
CA ARG A 2 28.52 -2.41 -5.70
C ARG A 2 28.77 -1.39 -4.58
N SER A 3 28.26 -0.18 -4.72
CA SER A 3 28.20 0.80 -3.62
C SER A 3 26.77 0.92 -3.11
N VAL A 4 26.63 1.28 -1.84
CA VAL A 4 25.33 1.37 -1.14
C VAL A 4 25.24 2.71 -0.41
N LYS A 5 24.17 3.46 -0.64
CA LYS A 5 23.81 4.65 0.14
C LYS A 5 22.47 4.43 0.81
N VAL A 6 22.35 4.86 2.06
CA VAL A 6 21.13 4.79 2.86
C VAL A 6 20.88 6.15 3.48
N TYR A 7 19.70 6.71 3.20
CA TYR A 7 19.34 8.04 3.71
C TYR A 7 17.84 8.16 3.92
N GLN A 8 17.41 9.16 4.67
CA GLN A 8 15.99 9.51 4.84
C GLN A 8 15.65 10.73 4.01
N GLU A 9 14.38 10.80 3.60
CA GLU A 9 13.76 11.97 2.99
C GLU A 9 12.46 12.30 3.72
N ALA A 10 12.11 13.58 3.80
CA ALA A 10 10.85 14.06 4.37
C ALA A 10 10.09 14.84 3.29
N TRP A 11 8.87 14.41 3.00
CA TRP A 11 8.02 14.94 1.96
C TRP A 11 6.78 15.59 2.59
N PRO A 12 6.65 16.92 2.57
CA PRO A 12 5.48 17.61 3.09
C PRO A 12 4.19 17.17 2.36
N LEU A 13 3.10 17.06 3.10
CA LEU A 13 1.78 16.83 2.53
C LEU A 13 1.10 18.16 2.19
N HIS A 14 0.29 18.19 1.12
CA HIS A 14 -0.50 19.37 0.76
C HIS A 14 -1.66 19.62 1.74
N SER A 15 -2.08 18.61 2.50
CA SER A 15 -3.10 18.69 3.56
C SER A 15 -2.87 17.58 4.58
N PRO A 16 -3.35 17.74 5.84
CA PRO A 16 -3.21 16.68 6.84
C PRO A 16 -3.90 15.38 6.42
N PHE A 17 -3.20 14.26 6.55
CA PHE A 17 -3.74 12.92 6.35
C PHE A 17 -4.25 12.37 7.68
N VAL A 18 -5.58 12.26 7.83
CA VAL A 18 -6.24 11.89 9.09
C VAL A 18 -6.86 10.50 8.99
N ILE A 19 -6.47 9.62 9.89
CA ILE A 19 -7.03 8.27 10.07
C ILE A 19 -7.40 8.05 11.54
N ALA A 20 -8.04 6.93 11.87
CA ALA A 20 -8.43 6.59 13.24
C ALA A 20 -7.25 6.64 14.25
N ARG A 21 -6.02 6.37 13.82
CA ARG A 21 -4.81 6.35 14.65
C ARG A 21 -4.07 7.69 14.75
N GLY A 22 -4.56 8.75 14.13
CA GLY A 22 -3.94 10.08 14.21
C GLY A 22 -3.82 10.83 12.88
N SER A 23 -3.01 11.88 12.87
CA SER A 23 -2.81 12.76 11.73
C SER A 23 -1.33 12.89 11.39
N ARG A 24 -1.00 13.03 10.11
CA ARG A 24 0.34 13.29 9.59
C ARG A 24 0.32 14.50 8.66
N SER A 25 1.40 15.29 8.70
CA SER A 25 1.63 16.45 7.81
C SER A 25 2.80 16.25 6.85
N GLU A 26 3.54 15.15 7.01
CA GLU A 26 4.66 14.76 6.15
C GLU A 26 4.75 13.24 6.00
N ALA A 27 5.34 12.77 4.89
CA ALA A 27 5.77 11.41 4.69
C ALA A 27 7.29 11.35 4.89
N VAL A 28 7.76 10.56 5.87
CA VAL A 28 9.20 10.32 6.07
C VAL A 28 9.53 8.93 5.58
N VAL A 29 10.41 8.86 4.57
CA VAL A 29 10.79 7.62 3.91
C VAL A 29 12.27 7.34 4.11
N VAL A 30 12.66 6.07 4.01
CA VAL A 30 14.07 5.64 3.96
C VAL A 30 14.34 5.11 2.56
N VAL A 31 15.43 5.59 1.98
CA VAL A 31 15.86 5.28 0.61
C VAL A 31 17.16 4.49 0.65
N VAL A 32 17.19 3.43 -0.16
CA VAL A 32 18.41 2.68 -0.47
C VAL A 32 18.76 2.90 -1.92
N GLU A 33 19.95 3.41 -2.18
CA GLU A 33 20.52 3.57 -3.51
C GLU A 33 21.65 2.56 -3.68
N LEU A 34 21.60 1.82 -4.76
CA LEU A 34 22.63 0.86 -5.18
C LEU A 34 23.25 1.37 -6.47
N GLU A 35 24.57 1.24 -6.58
CA GLU A 35 25.27 1.48 -7.83
C GLU A 35 26.24 0.33 -8.10
N GLU A 36 26.15 -0.31 -9.26
CA GLU A 36 27.00 -1.40 -9.69
C GLU A 36 27.30 -1.28 -11.17
N ASP A 37 28.59 -1.23 -11.53
CA ASP A 37 29.10 -1.15 -12.91
C ASP A 37 28.47 0.03 -13.71
N GLY A 38 28.26 1.18 -13.03
CA GLY A 38 27.66 2.39 -13.60
C GLY A 38 26.12 2.37 -13.70
N VAL A 39 25.48 1.29 -13.26
CA VAL A 39 24.02 1.21 -13.17
C VAL A 39 23.58 1.61 -11.77
N ARG A 40 22.73 2.63 -11.68
CA ARG A 40 22.12 3.09 -10.42
C ARG A 40 20.70 2.56 -10.31
N ALA A 41 20.34 2.13 -9.10
CA ALA A 41 19.03 1.61 -8.75
C ALA A 41 18.58 2.11 -7.38
N VAL A 42 17.28 2.17 -7.15
CA VAL A 42 16.73 2.75 -5.94
C VAL A 42 15.56 1.95 -5.40
N GLY A 43 15.47 1.87 -4.06
CA GLY A 43 14.30 1.36 -3.36
C GLY A 43 13.93 2.28 -2.21
N GLU A 44 12.65 2.36 -1.93
CA GLU A 44 12.08 3.21 -0.89
C GLU A 44 11.22 2.40 0.05
N CYS A 45 11.18 2.78 1.31
CA CYS A 45 10.23 2.25 2.28
C CYS A 45 9.72 3.34 3.22
N THR A 46 8.55 3.08 3.80
CA THR A 46 7.96 3.93 4.83
C THR A 46 7.96 3.20 6.17
N PRO A 47 8.87 3.55 7.12
CA PRO A 47 8.85 3.00 8.47
C PRO A 47 7.51 3.26 9.16
N TYR A 48 6.88 2.21 9.70
CA TYR A 48 5.54 2.35 10.24
C TYR A 48 5.49 2.02 11.73
N PRO A 49 5.23 3.03 12.62
CA PRO A 49 5.25 2.84 14.07
C PRO A 49 4.28 1.76 14.59
N ARG A 50 3.16 1.51 13.88
CA ARG A 50 2.23 0.42 14.21
C ARG A 50 2.89 -0.95 14.23
N TYR A 51 3.97 -1.13 13.44
CA TYR A 51 4.76 -2.37 13.36
C TYR A 51 6.05 -2.29 14.19
N GLY A 52 6.16 -1.31 15.08
CA GLY A 52 7.35 -1.13 15.93
C GLY A 52 8.55 -0.52 15.18
N GLU A 53 8.34 0.06 14.01
CA GLU A 53 9.39 0.63 13.18
C GLU A 53 9.52 2.15 13.39
N SER A 54 10.75 2.61 13.30
CA SER A 54 11.11 4.03 13.19
C SER A 54 12.16 4.20 12.10
N VAL A 55 12.35 5.42 11.60
CA VAL A 55 13.42 5.73 10.64
C VAL A 55 14.76 5.22 11.15
N ALA A 56 15.08 5.50 12.42
CA ALA A 56 16.36 5.09 13.02
C ALA A 56 16.50 3.56 13.07
N SER A 57 15.44 2.83 13.47
CA SER A 57 15.50 1.35 13.56
C SER A 57 15.61 0.71 12.17
N VAL A 58 14.90 1.25 11.18
CA VAL A 58 14.94 0.77 9.79
C VAL A 58 16.30 1.02 9.17
N MET A 59 16.86 2.23 9.29
CA MET A 59 18.21 2.52 8.82
C MET A 59 19.25 1.63 9.50
N ALA A 60 19.16 1.43 10.81
CA ALA A 60 20.06 0.54 11.54
C ALA A 60 19.99 -0.90 11.03
N GLN A 61 18.80 -1.44 10.75
CA GLN A 61 18.63 -2.77 10.17
C GLN A 61 19.26 -2.85 8.77
N ILE A 62 19.06 -1.87 7.91
CA ILE A 62 19.67 -1.84 6.56
C ILE A 62 21.21 -1.83 6.69
N MET A 63 21.75 -1.02 7.58
CA MET A 63 23.21 -0.93 7.78
C MET A 63 23.86 -2.26 8.17
N THR A 64 23.12 -3.18 8.81
CA THR A 64 23.66 -4.50 9.15
C THR A 64 23.97 -5.37 7.92
N VAL A 65 23.35 -5.12 6.79
CA VAL A 65 23.52 -5.89 5.55
C VAL A 65 24.32 -5.17 4.47
N VAL A 66 24.72 -3.91 4.71
CA VAL A 66 25.51 -3.13 3.73
C VAL A 66 26.79 -3.85 3.30
N PRO A 67 27.63 -4.42 4.20
CA PRO A 67 28.83 -5.13 3.76
C PRO A 67 28.53 -6.33 2.84
N GLN A 68 27.43 -7.04 3.08
CA GLN A 68 27.01 -8.16 2.24
C GLN A 68 26.47 -7.68 0.90
N LEU A 69 25.74 -6.54 0.88
CA LEU A 69 25.26 -5.91 -0.36
C LEU A 69 26.44 -5.49 -1.24
N GLU A 70 27.45 -4.84 -0.66
CA GLU A 70 28.70 -4.46 -1.37
C GLU A 70 29.47 -5.68 -1.88
N ALA A 71 29.37 -6.82 -1.18
CA ALA A 71 29.92 -8.10 -1.61
C ALA A 71 29.05 -8.86 -2.64
N GLY A 72 27.93 -8.27 -3.10
CA GLY A 72 27.09 -8.86 -4.14
C GLY A 72 25.90 -9.70 -3.62
N LEU A 73 25.44 -9.46 -2.39
CA LEU A 73 24.23 -10.11 -1.87
C LEU A 73 23.06 -9.97 -2.86
N ASP A 74 22.40 -11.08 -3.16
CA ASP A 74 21.22 -11.14 -4.00
C ASP A 74 19.91 -11.10 -3.17
N ARG A 75 18.78 -11.06 -3.85
CA ARG A 75 17.44 -11.02 -3.24
C ARG A 75 17.16 -12.27 -2.40
N ALA A 76 17.60 -13.45 -2.83
CA ALA A 76 17.38 -14.71 -2.12
C ALA A 76 18.16 -14.76 -0.80
N GLY A 77 19.38 -14.25 -0.82
CA GLY A 77 20.20 -14.07 0.37
C GLY A 77 19.60 -13.04 1.33
N LEU A 78 19.09 -11.92 0.81
CA LEU A 78 18.45 -10.87 1.60
C LEU A 78 17.26 -11.41 2.42
N GLN A 79 16.40 -12.26 1.83
CA GLN A 79 15.26 -12.85 2.53
C GLN A 79 15.65 -13.64 3.80
N LYS A 80 16.90 -14.10 3.88
CA LYS A 80 17.42 -14.87 5.03
C LYS A 80 18.06 -13.98 6.09
N LEU A 81 18.47 -12.76 5.72
CA LEU A 81 19.22 -11.84 6.60
C LEU A 81 18.33 -10.83 7.28
N LEU A 82 17.30 -10.31 6.59
CA LEU A 82 16.37 -9.34 7.16
C LEU A 82 14.96 -9.92 7.31
N PRO A 83 14.28 -9.66 8.42
CA PRO A 83 12.87 -9.98 8.57
C PRO A 83 12.01 -9.19 7.58
N ALA A 84 10.75 -9.61 7.37
CA ALA A 84 9.77 -8.80 6.66
C ALA A 84 9.56 -7.46 7.38
N GLY A 85 9.36 -6.40 6.61
CA GLY A 85 9.21 -5.03 7.11
C GLY A 85 9.89 -4.01 6.20
N ALA A 86 9.84 -2.76 6.61
CA ALA A 86 10.29 -1.63 5.80
C ALA A 86 11.78 -1.73 5.41
N ALA A 87 12.66 -2.15 6.31
CA ALA A 87 14.10 -2.27 6.01
C ALA A 87 14.36 -3.22 4.84
N ARG A 88 13.77 -4.42 4.88
CA ARG A 88 13.92 -5.38 3.78
C ARG A 88 13.26 -4.87 2.50
N ASN A 89 12.11 -4.17 2.60
CA ASN A 89 11.42 -3.61 1.45
C ASN A 89 12.33 -2.68 0.64
N ALA A 90 12.95 -1.68 1.27
CA ALA A 90 13.82 -0.75 0.55
C ALA A 90 14.97 -1.47 -0.17
N VAL A 91 15.61 -2.42 0.50
CA VAL A 91 16.74 -3.17 -0.10
C VAL A 91 16.27 -4.12 -1.21
N ASP A 92 15.18 -4.86 -1.00
CA ASP A 92 14.62 -5.80 -1.97
C ASP A 92 14.20 -5.10 -3.26
N CYS A 93 13.50 -3.97 -3.13
CA CYS A 93 13.07 -3.18 -4.28
C CYS A 93 14.25 -2.54 -5.03
N ALA A 94 15.30 -2.07 -4.31
CA ALA A 94 16.52 -1.58 -4.95
C ALA A 94 17.26 -2.69 -5.71
N LEU A 95 17.27 -3.92 -5.19
CA LEU A 95 17.86 -5.08 -5.90
C LEU A 95 17.04 -5.48 -7.13
N TRP A 96 15.71 -5.40 -7.07
CA TRP A 96 14.84 -5.64 -8.22
C TRP A 96 15.06 -4.58 -9.32
N ASP A 97 15.14 -3.30 -8.96
CA ASP A 97 15.41 -2.20 -9.89
C ASP A 97 16.81 -2.36 -10.52
N LEU A 98 17.82 -2.77 -9.71
CA LEU A 98 19.18 -3.01 -10.21
C LEU A 98 19.20 -4.15 -11.23
N ASP A 99 18.54 -5.28 -10.94
CA ASP A 99 18.53 -6.43 -11.85
C ASP A 99 17.83 -6.11 -13.17
N ALA A 100 16.68 -5.40 -13.11
CA ALA A 100 15.95 -4.97 -14.31
C ALA A 100 16.79 -4.02 -15.17
N ARG A 101 17.38 -2.97 -14.57
CA ARG A 101 18.22 -1.99 -15.28
C ARG A 101 19.48 -2.61 -15.88
N ARG A 102 20.11 -3.58 -15.21
CA ARG A 102 21.26 -4.33 -15.77
C ARG A 102 20.87 -5.19 -16.95
N ALA A 103 19.64 -5.67 -17.00
CA ALA A 103 19.09 -6.36 -18.18
C ALA A 103 18.72 -5.39 -19.33
N GLY A 104 18.70 -4.08 -19.08
CA GLY A 104 18.25 -3.06 -20.03
C GLY A 104 16.72 -2.93 -20.09
N ASP A 105 16.01 -3.41 -19.08
CA ASP A 105 14.56 -3.50 -19.02
C ASP A 105 13.98 -2.54 -17.96
N THR A 106 12.68 -2.25 -18.10
CA THR A 106 11.87 -1.81 -16.96
C THR A 106 11.56 -2.99 -16.05
N LEU A 107 11.12 -2.74 -14.81
CA LEU A 107 10.79 -3.81 -13.86
C LEU A 107 9.66 -4.71 -14.37
N GLU A 108 8.65 -4.13 -15.03
CA GLU A 108 7.52 -4.86 -15.62
C GLU A 108 7.97 -5.75 -16.77
N ALA A 109 8.83 -5.23 -17.67
CA ALA A 109 9.38 -5.99 -18.79
C ALA A 109 10.27 -7.13 -18.29
N TYR A 110 11.10 -6.87 -17.29
CA TYR A 110 11.96 -7.87 -16.65
C TYR A 110 11.16 -9.02 -16.02
N LEU A 111 9.99 -8.69 -15.43
CA LEU A 111 9.05 -9.66 -14.85
C LEU A 111 8.07 -10.24 -15.88
N GLN A 112 8.11 -9.79 -17.13
CA GLN A 112 7.19 -10.19 -18.21
C GLN A 112 5.71 -9.90 -17.85
N VAL A 113 5.47 -8.78 -17.17
CA VAL A 113 4.13 -8.33 -16.79
C VAL A 113 3.66 -7.27 -17.78
N THR A 114 2.47 -7.47 -18.33
CA THR A 114 1.81 -6.46 -19.18
C THR A 114 0.93 -5.57 -18.30
N LEU A 115 1.21 -4.28 -18.29
CA LEU A 115 0.39 -3.28 -17.59
C LEU A 115 -0.59 -2.62 -18.56
N PRO A 116 -1.80 -2.22 -18.12
CA PRO A 116 -2.69 -1.38 -18.92
C PRO A 116 -2.12 0.05 -19.04
N GLU A 117 -2.61 0.83 -19.99
CA GLU A 117 -2.18 2.25 -20.12
C GLU A 117 -2.54 3.08 -18.89
N GLN A 118 -3.69 2.77 -18.29
CA GLN A 118 -4.17 3.42 -17.08
C GLN A 118 -4.84 2.39 -16.17
N HIS A 119 -4.79 2.65 -14.86
CA HIS A 119 -5.37 1.78 -13.86
C HIS A 119 -6.17 2.57 -12.82
N THR A 120 -7.35 2.05 -12.45
CA THR A 120 -8.17 2.68 -11.41
C THR A 120 -7.54 2.43 -10.05
N THR A 121 -7.29 3.49 -9.30
CA THR A 121 -6.83 3.43 -7.90
C THR A 121 -7.84 4.12 -6.99
N ALA A 122 -7.99 3.66 -5.76
CA ALA A 122 -8.85 4.30 -4.79
C ALA A 122 -8.36 5.73 -4.51
N GLN A 123 -9.31 6.61 -4.22
CA GLN A 123 -9.04 7.92 -3.64
C GLN A 123 -9.57 7.95 -2.23
N THR A 124 -8.70 8.34 -1.30
CA THR A 124 -9.00 8.31 0.12
C THR A 124 -9.84 9.52 0.53
N VAL A 125 -10.99 9.25 1.15
CA VAL A 125 -11.78 10.22 1.91
C VAL A 125 -11.37 10.06 3.38
N VAL A 126 -10.60 11.02 3.88
CA VAL A 126 -10.09 11.01 5.26
C VAL A 126 -11.21 11.20 6.29
N LEU A 127 -10.94 10.77 7.51
CA LEU A 127 -11.87 10.87 8.63
C LEU A 127 -12.25 12.31 8.94
N GLY A 128 -13.54 12.58 9.15
CA GLY A 128 -14.09 13.89 9.45
C GLY A 128 -15.56 13.83 9.86
N ALA A 129 -16.21 15.00 9.93
CA ALA A 129 -17.65 15.09 10.14
C ALA A 129 -18.41 14.53 8.91
N PRO A 130 -19.62 13.99 9.08
CA PRO A 130 -20.39 13.37 7.99
C PRO A 130 -20.54 14.28 6.76
N GLU A 131 -20.91 15.55 6.96
CA GLU A 131 -21.12 16.52 5.87
C GLU A 131 -19.81 16.85 5.14
N GLN A 132 -18.70 16.93 5.88
CA GLN A 132 -17.39 17.21 5.31
C GLN A 132 -16.91 16.02 4.46
N MET A 133 -17.09 14.79 4.95
CA MET A 133 -16.74 13.57 4.22
C MET A 133 -17.59 13.42 2.96
N ALA A 134 -18.89 13.70 3.03
CA ALA A 134 -19.79 13.71 1.87
C ALA A 134 -19.37 14.74 0.82
N SER A 135 -19.03 15.96 1.26
CA SER A 135 -18.55 17.03 0.36
C SER A 135 -17.23 16.65 -0.31
N ASN A 136 -16.29 16.05 0.43
CA ASN A 136 -15.02 15.56 -0.11
C ASN A 136 -15.22 14.43 -1.13
N ALA A 137 -16.12 13.49 -0.83
CA ALA A 137 -16.48 12.40 -1.74
C ALA A 137 -17.09 12.94 -3.04
N ALA A 138 -18.04 13.91 -2.97
CA ALA A 138 -18.62 14.56 -4.12
C ALA A 138 -17.56 15.27 -4.98
N LEU A 139 -16.65 16.01 -4.36
CA LEU A 139 -15.55 16.68 -5.06
C LEU A 139 -14.64 15.71 -5.80
N LEU A 140 -14.28 14.58 -5.17
CA LEU A 140 -13.48 13.54 -5.81
C LEU A 140 -14.22 12.90 -6.98
N TRP A 141 -15.51 12.63 -6.81
CA TRP A 141 -16.38 12.10 -7.88
C TRP A 141 -16.47 13.05 -9.08
N GLU A 142 -16.70 14.34 -8.84
CA GLU A 142 -16.73 15.37 -9.88
C GLU A 142 -15.42 15.46 -10.65
N LYS A 143 -14.30 15.26 -9.96
CA LYS A 143 -12.96 15.22 -10.56
C LYS A 143 -12.63 13.92 -11.29
N GLY A 144 -13.53 12.92 -11.29
CA GLY A 144 -13.36 11.69 -12.05
C GLY A 144 -13.07 10.42 -11.25
N ALA A 145 -12.87 10.50 -9.93
CA ALA A 145 -12.71 9.31 -9.11
C ALA A 145 -13.96 8.42 -9.13
N ARG A 146 -13.79 7.13 -9.30
CA ARG A 146 -14.89 6.14 -9.36
C ARG A 146 -14.82 5.12 -8.23
N LEU A 147 -13.65 4.96 -7.63
CA LEU A 147 -13.40 4.11 -6.47
C LEU A 147 -12.94 5.02 -5.32
N LEU A 148 -13.72 5.03 -4.23
CA LEU A 148 -13.43 5.83 -3.04
C LEU A 148 -13.17 4.91 -1.84
N LYS A 149 -12.05 5.16 -1.14
CA LYS A 149 -11.72 4.51 0.13
C LYS A 149 -12.10 5.42 1.28
N ILE A 150 -13.06 4.97 2.08
CA ILE A 150 -13.63 5.76 3.17
C ILE A 150 -12.97 5.37 4.49
N LYS A 151 -12.28 6.31 5.12
CA LYS A 151 -11.72 6.10 6.46
C LYS A 151 -12.80 6.28 7.52
N LEU A 152 -12.97 5.27 8.38
CA LEU A 152 -13.93 5.31 9.49
C LEU A 152 -13.21 5.00 10.82
N ASP A 153 -13.74 5.55 11.89
CA ASP A 153 -13.56 5.09 13.26
C ASP A 153 -14.84 4.42 13.77
N ASP A 154 -14.97 4.21 15.07
CA ASP A 154 -16.13 3.58 15.72
C ASP A 154 -17.30 4.55 15.98
N THR A 155 -17.17 5.82 15.56
CA THR A 155 -18.16 6.88 15.78
C THR A 155 -18.86 7.30 14.50
N PHE A 156 -20.14 7.69 14.58
CA PHE A 156 -20.93 8.23 13.46
C PHE A 156 -20.89 7.42 12.16
N ILE A 157 -20.69 6.09 12.26
CA ILE A 157 -20.54 5.21 11.08
C ILE A 157 -21.73 5.34 10.13
N THR A 158 -22.95 5.26 10.69
CA THR A 158 -24.19 5.34 9.91
C THR A 158 -24.32 6.69 9.24
N GLU A 159 -24.16 7.77 10.01
CA GLU A 159 -24.33 9.14 9.53
C GLU A 159 -23.33 9.47 8.42
N ARG A 160 -22.06 9.10 8.60
CA ARG A 160 -21.01 9.28 7.59
C ARG A 160 -21.32 8.51 6.31
N MET A 161 -21.64 7.22 6.43
CA MET A 161 -21.85 6.38 5.26
C MET A 161 -23.13 6.73 4.50
N VAL A 162 -24.22 7.08 5.18
CA VAL A 162 -25.47 7.56 4.55
C VAL A 162 -25.22 8.88 3.82
N ALA A 163 -24.51 9.83 4.45
CA ALA A 163 -24.19 11.11 3.82
C ALA A 163 -23.30 10.93 2.57
N ILE A 164 -22.26 10.08 2.66
CA ILE A 164 -21.36 9.81 1.53
C ILE A 164 -22.13 9.12 0.39
N ARG A 165 -22.90 8.05 0.68
CA ARG A 165 -23.65 7.33 -0.34
C ARG A 165 -24.70 8.23 -1.01
N GLY A 166 -25.34 9.12 -0.24
CA GLY A 166 -26.26 10.12 -0.77
C GLY A 166 -25.57 11.11 -1.72
N ALA A 167 -24.34 11.52 -1.42
CA ALA A 167 -23.57 12.44 -2.24
C ALA A 167 -22.99 11.78 -3.51
N VAL A 168 -22.64 10.49 -3.47
CA VAL A 168 -22.03 9.75 -4.59
C VAL A 168 -22.70 8.39 -4.79
N PRO A 169 -23.96 8.36 -5.27
CA PRO A 169 -24.78 7.14 -5.30
C PRO A 169 -24.21 6.03 -6.19
N GLU A 170 -23.43 6.36 -7.22
CA GLU A 170 -22.87 5.41 -8.17
C GLU A 170 -21.40 5.07 -7.91
N ALA A 171 -20.75 5.69 -6.92
CA ALA A 171 -19.36 5.41 -6.62
C ALA A 171 -19.17 3.99 -6.07
N THR A 172 -18.09 3.32 -6.49
CA THR A 172 -17.61 2.13 -5.81
C THR A 172 -17.00 2.57 -4.49
N LEU A 173 -17.53 2.06 -3.37
CA LEU A 173 -17.04 2.38 -2.04
C LEU A 173 -16.37 1.16 -1.43
N ILE A 174 -15.19 1.36 -0.88
CA ILE A 174 -14.51 0.48 0.07
C ILE A 174 -14.29 1.24 1.38
N VAL A 175 -14.34 0.54 2.49
CA VAL A 175 -14.23 1.14 3.82
C VAL A 175 -13.00 0.61 4.52
N ASP A 176 -12.26 1.47 5.20
CA ASP A 176 -11.12 1.08 6.03
C ASP A 176 -11.32 1.63 7.46
N ALA A 177 -11.47 0.72 8.40
CA ALA A 177 -11.65 1.04 9.80
C ALA A 177 -10.32 1.16 10.57
N ASN A 178 -9.19 0.80 9.96
CA ASN A 178 -7.86 0.87 10.56
C ASN A 178 -7.80 0.31 12.00
N GLU A 179 -8.37 -0.88 12.24
CA GLU A 179 -8.40 -1.57 13.54
C GLU A 179 -9.22 -0.84 14.64
N SER A 180 -10.07 0.13 14.30
CA SER A 180 -10.73 0.97 15.30
C SER A 180 -12.04 0.40 15.86
N TRP A 181 -12.57 -0.67 15.29
CA TRP A 181 -13.85 -1.23 15.72
C TRP A 181 -13.67 -2.32 16.79
N HIS A 182 -14.78 -2.66 17.44
CA HIS A 182 -14.89 -3.72 18.42
C HIS A 182 -15.82 -4.82 17.94
N ALA A 183 -15.69 -6.03 18.53
CA ALA A 183 -16.53 -7.19 18.18
C ALA A 183 -18.02 -6.93 18.44
N GLU A 184 -18.36 -6.14 19.46
CA GLU A 184 -19.74 -5.75 19.74
C GLU A 184 -20.33 -4.93 18.58
N GLY A 185 -21.47 -5.37 18.06
CA GLY A 185 -22.17 -4.72 16.96
C GLY A 185 -21.51 -4.89 15.58
N LEU A 186 -20.41 -5.65 15.48
CA LEU A 186 -19.66 -5.83 14.22
C LEU A 186 -20.54 -6.35 13.08
N ALA A 187 -21.33 -7.40 13.30
CA ALA A 187 -22.21 -7.96 12.27
C ALA A 187 -23.24 -6.94 11.76
N ALA A 188 -23.83 -6.15 12.66
CA ALA A 188 -24.78 -5.10 12.28
C ALA A 188 -24.10 -3.98 11.46
N ARG A 189 -22.87 -3.58 11.82
CA ARG A 189 -22.09 -2.61 11.03
C ARG A 189 -21.75 -3.14 9.65
N CYS A 190 -21.35 -4.42 9.54
CA CYS A 190 -21.10 -5.06 8.25
C CYS A 190 -22.38 -5.11 7.40
N GLN A 191 -23.53 -5.41 8.00
CA GLN A 191 -24.82 -5.42 7.29
C GLN A 191 -25.18 -4.02 6.79
N LEU A 192 -25.04 -2.99 7.62
CA LEU A 192 -25.23 -1.59 7.22
C LEU A 192 -24.37 -1.22 6.01
N LEU A 193 -23.09 -1.58 6.02
CA LEU A 193 -22.19 -1.30 4.90
C LEU A 193 -22.63 -2.04 3.63
N ALA A 194 -23.04 -3.29 3.76
CA ALA A 194 -23.56 -4.07 2.63
C ALA A 194 -24.85 -3.46 2.05
N ASP A 195 -25.78 -3.02 2.90
CA ASP A 195 -27.05 -2.38 2.51
C ASP A 195 -26.78 -1.05 1.79
N LEU A 196 -25.71 -0.36 2.12
CA LEU A 196 -25.25 0.86 1.44
C LEU A 196 -24.37 0.57 0.20
N GLY A 197 -24.24 -0.70 -0.19
CA GLY A 197 -23.52 -1.10 -1.40
C GLY A 197 -22.00 -0.96 -1.32
N VAL A 198 -21.41 -1.01 -0.10
CA VAL A 198 -19.96 -1.08 0.08
C VAL A 198 -19.45 -2.42 -0.43
N GLN A 199 -18.36 -2.39 -1.20
CA GLN A 199 -17.82 -3.56 -1.88
C GLN A 199 -16.79 -4.34 -1.06
N MET A 200 -16.21 -3.72 -0.02
CA MET A 200 -15.21 -4.34 0.84
C MET A 200 -15.04 -3.53 2.13
N LEU A 201 -14.83 -4.21 3.26
CA LEU A 201 -14.42 -3.63 4.54
C LEU A 201 -12.98 -4.06 4.86
N GLU A 202 -12.09 -3.10 5.06
CA GLU A 202 -10.69 -3.35 5.41
C GLU A 202 -10.48 -3.22 6.93
N GLN A 203 -9.83 -4.20 7.50
CA GLN A 203 -9.33 -4.33 8.87
C GLN A 203 -10.22 -3.67 9.95
N PRO A 204 -11.42 -4.20 10.19
CA PRO A 204 -12.31 -3.62 11.21
C PRO A 204 -11.78 -3.77 12.63
N LEU A 205 -11.22 -4.92 12.98
CA LEU A 205 -10.76 -5.27 14.31
C LEU A 205 -9.23 -5.19 14.43
N PRO A 206 -8.69 -4.97 15.64
CA PRO A 206 -7.27 -5.08 15.92
C PRO A 206 -6.71 -6.44 15.46
N ALA A 207 -5.57 -6.44 14.76
CA ALA A 207 -4.92 -7.65 14.27
C ALA A 207 -4.58 -8.66 15.38
N SER A 208 -4.41 -8.18 16.61
CA SER A 208 -4.19 -9.02 17.80
C SER A 208 -5.46 -9.67 18.35
N ASP A 209 -6.66 -9.21 17.93
CA ASP A 209 -7.96 -9.65 18.46
C ASP A 209 -9.06 -9.63 17.38
N ASP A 210 -8.80 -10.28 16.26
CA ASP A 210 -9.71 -10.34 15.10
C ASP A 210 -10.52 -11.65 15.00
N ARG A 211 -10.45 -12.53 16.00
CA ARG A 211 -11.15 -13.82 16.01
C ARG A 211 -12.67 -13.71 15.93
N ALA A 212 -13.23 -12.60 16.36
CA ALA A 212 -14.68 -12.39 16.29
C ALA A 212 -15.22 -12.44 14.86
N LEU A 213 -14.36 -12.24 13.85
CA LEU A 213 -14.70 -12.40 12.43
C LEU A 213 -15.10 -13.84 12.05
N GLU A 214 -14.68 -14.86 12.81
CA GLU A 214 -15.08 -16.26 12.57
C GLU A 214 -16.55 -16.54 12.95
N ASN A 215 -17.21 -15.63 13.66
CA ASN A 215 -18.45 -15.92 14.40
C ASN A 215 -19.73 -15.54 13.64
N PHE A 216 -19.66 -15.02 12.41
CA PHE A 216 -20.83 -14.66 11.61
C PHE A 216 -20.54 -14.77 10.11
N ILE A 217 -21.61 -14.83 9.32
CA ILE A 217 -21.50 -14.81 7.86
C ILE A 217 -21.27 -13.35 7.43
N HIS A 218 -20.21 -13.11 6.69
CA HIS A 218 -19.88 -11.78 6.21
C HIS A 218 -20.83 -11.38 5.04
N PRO A 219 -21.60 -10.28 5.18
CA PRO A 219 -22.50 -9.83 4.12
C PRO A 219 -21.74 -9.11 2.99
N LEU A 220 -20.47 -8.76 3.20
CA LEU A 220 -19.53 -8.19 2.23
C LEU A 220 -18.14 -8.75 2.52
N PRO A 221 -17.23 -8.79 1.53
CA PRO A 221 -15.85 -9.22 1.75
C PRO A 221 -15.13 -8.38 2.80
N ILE A 222 -14.42 -9.03 3.73
CA ILE A 222 -13.52 -8.37 4.69
C ILE A 222 -12.09 -8.61 4.27
N CYS A 223 -11.29 -7.55 4.27
CA CYS A 223 -9.90 -7.54 3.82
C CYS A 223 -8.94 -7.37 5.00
N ALA A 224 -7.96 -8.26 5.13
CA ALA A 224 -6.90 -8.15 6.11
C ALA A 224 -5.83 -7.17 5.65
N ASP A 225 -5.55 -6.10 6.41
CA ASP A 225 -4.39 -5.22 6.23
C ASP A 225 -3.35 -5.49 7.32
N GLU A 226 -3.56 -5.01 8.54
CA GLU A 226 -2.62 -5.16 9.64
C GLU A 226 -2.46 -6.63 10.07
N SER A 227 -3.44 -7.48 9.80
CA SER A 227 -3.37 -8.93 10.08
C SER A 227 -2.58 -9.73 9.04
N CYS A 228 -2.26 -9.15 7.86
CA CYS A 228 -1.55 -9.82 6.77
C CYS A 228 -0.22 -9.15 6.46
N HIS A 229 0.88 -9.84 6.71
CA HIS A 229 2.23 -9.37 6.40
C HIS A 229 2.92 -10.21 5.32
N THR A 230 2.95 -11.52 5.50
CA THR A 230 3.66 -12.46 4.61
C THR A 230 2.80 -13.70 4.37
N ARG A 231 3.27 -14.61 3.52
CA ARG A 231 2.63 -15.92 3.30
C ARG A 231 2.34 -16.68 4.61
N SER A 232 3.18 -16.51 5.63
CA SER A 232 2.94 -17.19 6.91
C SER A 232 1.65 -16.72 7.62
N SER A 233 1.13 -15.54 7.28
CA SER A 233 -0.13 -15.02 7.82
C SER A 233 -1.35 -15.77 7.27
N LEU A 234 -1.32 -16.27 6.02
CA LEU A 234 -2.50 -16.77 5.30
C LEU A 234 -3.26 -17.85 6.06
N LYS A 235 -2.54 -18.79 6.68
CA LYS A 235 -3.16 -19.87 7.43
C LYS A 235 -4.04 -19.39 8.60
N THR A 236 -3.68 -18.27 9.22
CA THR A 236 -4.43 -17.70 10.35
C THR A 236 -5.57 -16.80 9.91
N LEU A 237 -5.57 -16.37 8.64
CA LEU A 237 -6.60 -15.50 8.07
C LEU A 237 -7.77 -16.29 7.48
N ALA A 238 -7.56 -17.56 7.14
CA ALA A 238 -8.60 -18.43 6.59
C ALA A 238 -9.80 -18.53 7.56
N GLY A 239 -11.00 -18.26 7.03
CA GLY A 239 -12.24 -18.23 7.81
C GLY A 239 -12.53 -16.92 8.55
N ARG A 240 -11.62 -15.94 8.46
CA ARG A 240 -11.80 -14.57 9.01
C ARG A 240 -11.89 -13.50 7.93
N TYR A 241 -11.20 -13.71 6.83
CA TYR A 241 -11.07 -12.73 5.76
C TYR A 241 -11.27 -13.39 4.41
N GLU A 242 -11.90 -12.69 3.50
CA GLU A 242 -12.05 -13.09 2.09
C GLU A 242 -10.98 -12.46 1.21
N MET A 243 -10.32 -11.41 1.70
CA MET A 243 -9.32 -10.66 0.95
C MET A 243 -8.11 -10.31 1.82
N ILE A 244 -6.99 -10.03 1.16
CA ILE A 244 -5.79 -9.49 1.81
C ILE A 244 -5.34 -8.21 1.10
N ASN A 245 -4.81 -7.25 1.86
CA ASN A 245 -4.15 -6.07 1.33
C ASN A 245 -2.63 -6.26 1.36
N ILE A 246 -2.01 -6.35 0.20
CA ILE A 246 -0.56 -6.47 0.02
C ILE A 246 0.04 -5.06 0.05
N LYS A 247 1.02 -4.83 0.92
CA LYS A 247 1.85 -3.61 0.95
C LYS A 247 3.31 -4.02 1.02
N LEU A 248 4.15 -3.45 0.18
CA LEU A 248 5.57 -3.83 0.12
C LEU A 248 6.28 -3.61 1.46
N ASP A 249 5.92 -2.57 2.21
CA ASP A 249 6.47 -2.31 3.54
C ASP A 249 6.12 -3.40 4.58
N LYS A 250 5.00 -4.09 4.41
CA LYS A 250 4.62 -5.22 5.27
C LYS A 250 5.29 -6.52 4.84
N THR A 251 5.25 -6.78 3.52
CA THR A 251 5.85 -8.00 2.98
C THR A 251 7.37 -8.01 3.05
N GLY A 252 7.97 -6.83 3.21
CA GLY A 252 9.42 -6.67 3.13
C GLY A 252 9.94 -6.82 1.70
N GLY A 253 9.24 -6.17 0.76
CA GLY A 253 9.61 -6.02 -0.63
C GLY A 253 8.82 -6.87 -1.62
N LEU A 254 9.14 -6.66 -2.89
CA LEU A 254 8.44 -7.27 -4.03
C LEU A 254 8.62 -8.80 -4.09
N THR A 255 9.78 -9.33 -3.66
CA THR A 255 10.03 -10.77 -3.67
C THR A 255 8.98 -11.56 -2.87
N GLU A 256 8.74 -11.18 -1.64
CA GLU A 256 7.70 -11.82 -0.81
C GLU A 256 6.29 -11.43 -1.26
N ALA A 257 6.07 -10.20 -1.75
CA ALA A 257 4.78 -9.75 -2.23
C ALA A 257 4.28 -10.59 -3.42
N LEU A 258 5.13 -10.89 -4.39
CA LEU A 258 4.82 -11.77 -5.52
C LEU A 258 4.50 -13.20 -5.07
N ALA A 259 5.25 -13.72 -4.12
CA ALA A 259 5.02 -15.04 -3.56
C ALA A 259 3.73 -15.09 -2.72
N LEU A 260 3.45 -14.04 -1.93
CA LEU A 260 2.22 -13.88 -1.16
C LEU A 260 0.99 -13.81 -2.09
N ALA A 261 1.06 -12.98 -3.15
CA ALA A 261 -0.04 -12.85 -4.11
C ALA A 261 -0.41 -14.19 -4.76
N ARG A 262 0.62 -14.96 -5.18
CA ARG A 262 0.42 -16.31 -5.75
C ARG A 262 -0.25 -17.24 -4.76
N GLN A 263 0.33 -17.40 -3.56
CA GLN A 263 -0.19 -18.30 -2.55
C GLN A 263 -1.60 -17.91 -2.10
N ALA A 264 -1.86 -16.62 -1.90
CA ALA A 264 -3.18 -16.13 -1.51
C ALA A 264 -4.24 -16.43 -2.57
N THR A 265 -3.90 -16.30 -3.87
CA THR A 265 -4.80 -16.67 -4.97
C THR A 265 -5.08 -18.17 -4.97
N GLU A 266 -4.05 -19.01 -4.78
CA GLU A 266 -4.20 -20.47 -4.67
C GLU A 266 -5.09 -20.86 -3.46
N ASP A 267 -4.98 -20.12 -2.36
CA ASP A 267 -5.78 -20.31 -1.15
C ASP A 267 -7.20 -19.70 -1.24
N GLY A 268 -7.54 -19.03 -2.37
CA GLY A 268 -8.87 -18.49 -2.65
C GLY A 268 -9.12 -17.07 -2.12
N PHE A 269 -8.10 -16.36 -1.64
CA PHE A 269 -8.25 -14.97 -1.22
C PHE A 269 -8.33 -14.01 -2.42
N GLY A 270 -9.22 -13.01 -2.32
CA GLY A 270 -9.16 -11.83 -3.16
C GLY A 270 -7.96 -10.95 -2.80
N LEU A 271 -7.43 -10.22 -3.78
CA LEU A 271 -6.22 -9.40 -3.59
C LEU A 271 -6.54 -7.92 -3.69
N MET A 272 -5.95 -7.16 -2.79
CA MET A 272 -5.83 -5.70 -2.83
C MET A 272 -4.35 -5.33 -2.74
N LEU A 273 -3.96 -4.28 -3.45
CA LEU A 273 -2.63 -3.68 -3.36
C LEU A 273 -2.76 -2.30 -2.75
N GLY A 274 -2.12 -2.09 -1.62
CA GLY A 274 -2.07 -0.80 -0.95
C GLY A 274 -0.66 -0.25 -0.83
N CYS A 275 -0.59 0.98 -0.35
CA CYS A 275 0.67 1.64 -0.03
C CYS A 275 0.59 2.36 1.33
N MET A 276 1.71 2.89 1.77
CA MET A 276 1.81 3.90 2.81
C MET A 276 1.80 5.30 2.17
N LEU A 277 1.91 6.37 2.96
CA LEU A 277 2.30 7.68 2.43
C LEU A 277 3.75 7.56 1.94
N CYS A 278 3.95 7.66 0.63
CA CYS A 278 5.21 7.36 -0.04
C CYS A 278 5.35 8.19 -1.32
N THR A 279 6.52 8.15 -1.94
CA THR A 279 6.73 8.75 -3.26
C THR A 279 6.37 7.80 -4.40
N SER A 280 6.39 8.30 -5.63
CA SER A 280 6.22 7.50 -6.84
C SER A 280 7.24 6.36 -6.98
N ARG A 281 8.40 6.41 -6.30
CA ARG A 281 9.39 5.32 -6.28
C ARG A 281 8.81 4.03 -5.68
N ALA A 282 8.15 4.14 -4.52
CA ALA A 282 7.55 2.98 -3.87
C ALA A 282 6.39 2.39 -4.70
N ILE A 283 5.59 3.26 -5.33
CA ILE A 283 4.50 2.81 -6.22
C ILE A 283 5.07 2.12 -7.45
N GLY A 284 6.14 2.66 -8.06
CA GLY A 284 6.83 2.06 -9.21
C GLY A 284 7.25 0.61 -8.93
N ALA A 285 7.81 0.34 -7.75
CA ALA A 285 8.19 -1.02 -7.35
C ALA A 285 6.99 -1.98 -7.20
N ALA A 286 5.78 -1.47 -6.96
CA ALA A 286 4.57 -2.27 -6.76
C ALA A 286 3.77 -2.55 -8.06
N LEU A 287 4.04 -1.81 -9.15
CA LEU A 287 3.28 -1.91 -10.41
C LEU A 287 3.13 -3.33 -10.96
N PRO A 288 4.15 -4.21 -10.89
CA PRO A 288 4.04 -5.57 -11.41
C PRO A 288 2.94 -6.43 -10.75
N LEU A 289 2.44 -6.02 -9.58
CA LEU A 289 1.36 -6.72 -8.87
C LEU A 289 -0.03 -6.34 -9.38
N ILE A 290 -0.19 -5.17 -10.01
CA ILE A 290 -1.49 -4.60 -10.41
C ILE A 290 -2.40 -5.58 -11.17
N PRO A 291 -1.94 -6.37 -12.18
CA PRO A 291 -2.84 -7.19 -12.97
C PRO A 291 -3.61 -8.26 -12.20
N GLN A 292 -3.19 -8.60 -10.98
CA GLN A 292 -3.81 -9.61 -10.15
C GLN A 292 -4.78 -9.03 -9.11
N MET A 293 -4.86 -7.68 -9.02
CA MET A 293 -5.57 -7.01 -7.94
C MET A 293 -7.04 -6.74 -8.28
N ARG A 294 -7.92 -7.03 -7.33
CA ARG A 294 -9.33 -6.61 -7.40
C ARG A 294 -9.50 -5.13 -7.08
N PHE A 295 -8.76 -4.65 -6.10
CA PHE A 295 -8.70 -3.23 -5.73
C PHE A 295 -7.25 -2.78 -5.59
N THR A 296 -7.00 -1.52 -5.89
CA THR A 296 -5.73 -0.85 -5.61
C THR A 296 -5.98 0.46 -4.87
N ASP A 297 -5.10 0.75 -3.93
CA ASP A 297 -5.07 1.95 -3.10
C ASP A 297 -3.64 2.49 -3.11
N LEU A 298 -3.31 3.16 -4.22
CA LEU A 298 -1.96 3.62 -4.56
C LEU A 298 -1.89 5.15 -4.60
N ASP A 299 -2.76 5.82 -3.86
CA ASP A 299 -2.89 7.27 -3.84
C ASP A 299 -1.84 7.97 -2.96
N GLY A 300 -0.91 7.24 -2.33
CA GLY A 300 0.13 7.79 -1.45
C GLY A 300 0.85 9.03 -2.01
N PRO A 301 1.37 9.00 -3.25
CA PRO A 301 2.03 10.16 -3.84
C PRO A 301 1.13 11.38 -4.07
N THR A 302 -0.17 11.16 -4.24
CA THR A 302 -1.12 12.27 -4.48
C THR A 302 -1.34 13.15 -3.25
N TRP A 303 -0.89 12.72 -2.08
CA TRP A 303 -0.93 13.49 -0.84
C TRP A 303 0.29 14.39 -0.65
N LEU A 304 1.36 14.17 -1.41
CA LEU A 304 2.59 14.95 -1.31
C LEU A 304 2.41 16.32 -1.95
N ALA A 305 2.98 17.36 -1.34
CA ALA A 305 3.04 18.70 -1.94
C ALA A 305 3.98 18.73 -3.15
N VAL A 306 5.02 17.87 -3.13
CA VAL A 306 5.99 17.65 -4.22
C VAL A 306 6.36 16.18 -4.21
N ASP A 307 6.50 15.56 -5.36
CA ASP A 307 6.95 14.18 -5.52
C ASP A 307 8.36 14.12 -6.13
N VAL A 308 8.92 12.92 -6.24
CA VAL A 308 10.20 12.69 -6.95
C VAL A 308 10.10 13.01 -8.44
N GLU A 309 11.24 13.28 -9.06
CA GLU A 309 11.35 13.52 -10.50
C GLU A 309 12.01 12.32 -11.21
N PRO A 310 11.41 11.79 -12.28
CA PRO A 310 10.05 12.07 -12.75
C PRO A 310 9.00 11.38 -11.86
N PRO A 311 7.84 12.02 -11.61
CA PRO A 311 6.77 11.41 -10.86
C PRO A 311 5.96 10.44 -11.71
N LEU A 312 5.25 9.51 -11.09
CA LEU A 312 4.14 8.82 -11.75
C LEU A 312 2.99 9.80 -11.98
N ARG A 313 2.31 9.63 -13.09
CA ARG A 313 1.19 10.50 -13.43
C ARG A 313 -0.11 10.01 -12.80
N PHE A 314 -0.71 10.85 -11.98
CA PHE A 314 -2.03 10.61 -11.37
C PHE A 314 -3.05 11.64 -11.86
N THR A 315 -4.30 11.21 -11.96
CA THR A 315 -5.50 12.06 -11.88
C THR A 315 -6.40 11.45 -10.80
N PRO A 316 -7.42 12.16 -10.30
CA PRO A 316 -8.27 11.59 -9.26
C PRO A 316 -8.86 10.24 -9.66
N GLY A 317 -8.47 9.19 -8.92
CA GLY A 317 -8.90 7.80 -9.14
C GLY A 317 -8.21 7.06 -10.29
N GLN A 318 -7.20 7.65 -10.97
CA GLN A 318 -6.48 6.97 -12.06
C GLN A 318 -4.96 7.14 -11.92
N LEU A 319 -4.25 6.05 -12.12
CA LEU A 319 -2.80 5.97 -12.27
C LEU A 319 -2.48 5.65 -13.74
N TYR A 320 -1.61 6.44 -14.37
CA TYR A 320 -1.16 6.22 -15.75
C TYR A 320 0.16 5.44 -15.72
N LEU A 321 0.19 4.30 -16.42
CA LEU A 321 1.26 3.30 -16.36
C LEU A 321 2.15 3.30 -17.62
N HIS A 322 1.71 3.98 -18.67
CA HIS A 322 2.52 4.27 -19.86
C HIS A 322 2.72 5.78 -19.94
N SER A 323 3.82 6.26 -19.40
CA SER A 323 4.45 7.50 -19.84
C SER A 323 5.77 7.09 -20.49
N ASP A 324 6.15 7.75 -21.58
CA ASP A 324 7.45 7.58 -22.26
C ASP A 324 8.65 7.94 -21.36
N VAL A 325 8.40 8.05 -20.06
CA VAL A 325 9.36 8.42 -19.02
C VAL A 325 9.20 7.41 -17.89
N GLY A 326 9.83 6.25 -18.01
CA GLY A 326 10.21 5.49 -16.84
C GLY A 326 11.08 6.37 -15.94
N PRO A 327 11.21 6.10 -14.61
CA PRO A 327 12.05 6.89 -13.73
C PRO A 327 13.51 6.84 -14.20
N GLN A 328 13.84 7.68 -15.19
CA GLN A 328 15.21 7.95 -15.58
C GLN A 328 15.78 8.86 -14.48
N LEU A 329 16.63 8.28 -13.65
CA LEU A 329 17.52 9.11 -12.84
C LEU A 329 18.32 9.98 -13.82
N SER A 330 18.02 11.28 -13.86
CA SER A 330 18.80 12.22 -14.64
C SER A 330 20.24 12.11 -14.16
N SER A 331 21.15 11.80 -15.09
CA SER A 331 22.59 11.95 -14.90
C SER A 331 22.89 13.44 -14.72
N SER A 332 23.09 13.88 -13.51
CA SER A 332 23.74 15.16 -13.17
C SER A 332 24.76 14.93 -12.08
#